data_4756bc9b4f900e85385af5408cdff2c7
#
_entry.id   4756bc9b4f900e85385af5408cdff2c7
#
_cell.length_a   1.000
_cell.length_b   1.000
_cell.length_c   1.000
_cell.angle_alpha   90.00
_cell.angle_beta   90.00
_cell.angle_gamma   90.00
#
_symmetry.space_group_name_H-M   'P 1'
#
loop_
_entity.id
_entity.type
_entity.pdbx_description
1 polymer ?
#
loop_
_entity_poly.entity_id
_entity_poly.type
_entity_poly.pdbx_seq_one_letter_code
_entity_poly.pdbx_strand_id
1 'polypeptide(L)'
;MSGIGSSVVSPPSYRHMPPRPRSEGKRSKIIDTAMRHFAEQGYHAARVGDIAALLGIAKGSIFQHFGSKDGLFFEAYKKAVRSFPRYLDAPAEVRDRGFFEVLRYWLVRTEHLIREDWIPYRVSLLGNYGTDLTLKREINRFLMAEDPYGTVAFVRFGVERGELRRDMDQEMMVSVLDWTMERFQDALLTEELDPGLFRRQGDPSEKKEARIAQFLDLLKRAIGSGR
;
A
#
# COMPACT_ATOMS: atom_id res chain seq x y z
N MET A 1 27.96 -44.40 30.26
CA MET A 1 26.75 -44.63 29.45
C MET A 1 25.68 -43.70 29.97
N SER A 2 25.51 -42.57 29.31
CA SER A 2 24.53 -41.53 29.70
C SER A 2 23.76 -41.12 28.44
N GLY A 3 22.49 -41.51 28.41
CA GLY A 3 21.58 -41.24 27.30
C GLY A 3 21.17 -39.79 27.25
N ILE A 4 21.33 -39.17 26.08
CA ILE A 4 20.86 -37.85 25.79
C ILE A 4 19.40 -37.96 25.31
N GLY A 5 18.47 -37.53 26.16
CA GLY A 5 17.04 -37.42 25.80
C GLY A 5 16.78 -36.29 24.81
N SER A 6 16.40 -36.67 23.61
CA SER A 6 15.94 -35.73 22.57
C SER A 6 14.52 -35.29 22.90
N SER A 7 14.33 -34.08 23.38
CA SER A 7 13.01 -33.46 23.52
C SER A 7 12.53 -32.96 22.14
N VAL A 8 11.61 -33.71 21.55
CA VAL A 8 10.88 -33.28 20.36
C VAL A 8 9.92 -32.17 20.76
N VAL A 9 10.20 -30.94 20.36
CA VAL A 9 9.29 -29.82 20.52
C VAL A 9 8.19 -29.95 19.44
N SER A 10 6.96 -30.24 19.88
CA SER A 10 5.78 -30.28 19.01
C SER A 10 5.49 -28.88 18.45
N PRO A 11 5.14 -28.77 17.17
CA PRO A 11 4.76 -27.47 16.59
C PRO A 11 3.50 -26.92 17.26
N PRO A 12 3.34 -25.57 17.35
CA PRO A 12 2.17 -24.97 17.98
C PRO A 12 0.89 -25.37 17.24
N SER A 13 -0.08 -25.86 18.00
CA SER A 13 -1.40 -26.23 17.52
C SER A 13 -2.08 -25.01 16.87
N TYR A 14 -2.42 -25.11 15.60
CA TYR A 14 -3.31 -24.15 14.92
C TYR A 14 -4.62 -24.05 15.72
N ARG A 15 -4.81 -22.93 16.41
CA ARG A 15 -6.10 -22.62 17.04
C ARG A 15 -7.15 -22.58 15.94
N HIS A 16 -8.13 -23.45 16.09
CA HIS A 16 -9.31 -23.50 15.25
C HIS A 16 -10.01 -22.13 15.30
N MET A 17 -9.84 -21.34 14.25
CA MET A 17 -10.59 -20.08 14.09
C MET A 17 -12.06 -20.44 13.87
N PRO A 18 -13.00 -19.87 14.65
CA PRO A 18 -14.42 -20.13 14.44
C PRO A 18 -14.81 -19.75 13.00
N PRO A 19 -15.73 -20.48 12.36
CA PRO A 19 -16.19 -20.15 11.01
C PRO A 19 -16.75 -18.72 11.00
N ARG A 20 -16.25 -17.89 10.09
CA ARG A 20 -16.74 -16.52 9.91
C ARG A 20 -18.23 -16.55 9.62
N PRO A 21 -19.03 -15.62 10.18
CA PRO A 21 -20.46 -15.50 9.88
C PRO A 21 -20.68 -15.49 8.36
N ARG A 22 -21.74 -16.16 7.87
CA ARG A 22 -22.06 -16.24 6.42
C ARG A 22 -22.17 -14.87 5.73
N SER A 23 -22.55 -13.82 6.46
CA SER A 23 -22.64 -12.44 5.99
C SER A 23 -21.26 -11.82 5.73
N GLU A 24 -20.25 -12.08 6.57
CA GLU A 24 -18.89 -11.58 6.38
C GLU A 24 -18.21 -12.24 5.19
N GLY A 25 -18.42 -13.54 4.98
CA GLY A 25 -17.91 -14.24 3.81
C GLY A 25 -18.51 -13.72 2.50
N LYS A 26 -19.81 -13.38 2.50
CA LYS A 26 -20.48 -12.79 1.34
C LYS A 26 -19.97 -11.38 1.06
N ARG A 27 -19.84 -10.54 2.10
CA ARG A 27 -19.33 -9.16 1.98
C ARG A 27 -17.89 -9.15 1.43
N SER A 28 -17.02 -10.03 1.94
CA SER A 28 -15.66 -10.15 1.43
C SER A 28 -15.62 -10.53 -0.04
N LYS A 29 -16.42 -11.53 -0.48
CA LYS A 29 -16.49 -11.94 -1.89
C LYS A 29 -16.94 -10.80 -2.79
N ILE A 30 -17.90 -9.98 -2.36
CA ILE A 30 -18.35 -8.81 -3.13
C ILE A 30 -17.20 -7.82 -3.28
N ILE A 31 -16.45 -7.51 -2.21
CA ILE A 31 -15.31 -6.60 -2.25
C ILE A 31 -14.22 -7.13 -3.19
N ASP A 32 -13.89 -8.42 -3.13
CA ASP A 32 -12.85 -9.02 -3.98
C ASP A 32 -13.22 -8.97 -5.47
N THR A 33 -14.47 -9.27 -5.79
CA THR A 33 -14.96 -9.17 -7.17
C THR A 33 -15.00 -7.71 -7.63
N ALA A 34 -15.40 -6.80 -6.75
CA ALA A 34 -15.42 -5.37 -7.03
C ALA A 34 -14.01 -4.80 -7.26
N MET A 35 -13.02 -5.19 -6.44
CA MET A 35 -11.62 -4.79 -6.63
C MET A 35 -11.14 -5.16 -8.03
N ARG A 36 -11.33 -6.41 -8.44
CA ARG A 36 -10.94 -6.88 -9.78
C ARG A 36 -11.66 -6.09 -10.88
N HIS A 37 -12.97 -5.97 -10.76
CA HIS A 37 -13.80 -5.28 -11.76
C HIS A 37 -13.43 -3.80 -11.90
N PHE A 38 -13.19 -3.10 -10.78
CA PHE A 38 -12.72 -1.71 -10.80
C PHE A 38 -11.31 -1.59 -11.40
N ALA A 39 -10.40 -2.50 -11.05
CA ALA A 39 -9.04 -2.50 -11.60
C ALA A 39 -9.04 -2.67 -13.12
N GLU A 40 -9.89 -3.55 -13.66
CA GLU A 40 -9.99 -3.86 -15.09
C GLU A 40 -10.72 -2.77 -15.88
N GLN A 41 -11.85 -2.28 -15.37
CA GLN A 41 -12.74 -1.36 -16.10
C GLN A 41 -12.50 0.13 -15.78
N GLY A 42 -11.77 0.42 -14.71
CA GLY A 42 -11.70 1.77 -14.16
C GLY A 42 -12.94 2.14 -13.36
N TYR A 43 -12.80 3.19 -12.52
CA TYR A 43 -13.89 3.62 -11.63
C TYR A 43 -15.15 4.04 -12.40
N HIS A 44 -15.03 4.89 -13.43
CA HIS A 44 -16.19 5.46 -14.13
C HIS A 44 -16.97 4.41 -14.95
N ALA A 45 -16.28 3.57 -15.71
CA ALA A 45 -16.90 2.59 -16.58
C ALA A 45 -17.47 1.37 -15.84
N ALA A 46 -16.91 1.01 -14.68
CA ALA A 46 -17.38 -0.13 -13.89
C ALA A 46 -18.85 0.04 -13.47
N ARG A 47 -19.65 -1.01 -13.63
CA ARG A 47 -21.08 -1.04 -13.28
C ARG A 47 -21.34 -2.03 -12.16
N VAL A 48 -22.05 -1.60 -11.12
CA VAL A 48 -22.44 -2.48 -9.99
C VAL A 48 -23.29 -3.66 -10.45
N GLY A 49 -24.06 -3.50 -11.54
CA GLY A 49 -24.83 -4.59 -12.16
C GLY A 49 -23.96 -5.73 -12.67
N ASP A 50 -22.81 -5.42 -13.27
CA ASP A 50 -21.87 -6.40 -13.81
C ASP A 50 -21.20 -7.19 -12.66
N ILE A 51 -20.82 -6.50 -11.58
CA ILE A 51 -20.32 -7.13 -10.35
C ILE A 51 -21.34 -8.08 -9.75
N ALA A 52 -22.63 -7.67 -9.72
CA ALA A 52 -23.71 -8.52 -9.23
C ALA A 52 -23.91 -9.77 -10.11
N ALA A 53 -23.84 -9.60 -11.43
CA ALA A 53 -23.95 -10.70 -12.38
C ALA A 53 -22.79 -11.71 -12.23
N LEU A 54 -21.56 -11.24 -12.09
CA LEU A 54 -20.38 -12.09 -11.83
C LEU A 54 -20.52 -12.94 -10.57
N LEU A 55 -21.24 -12.43 -9.57
CA LEU A 55 -21.47 -13.12 -8.30
C LEU A 55 -22.76 -13.96 -8.26
N GLY A 56 -23.61 -13.87 -9.28
CA GLY A 56 -24.92 -14.53 -9.30
C GLY A 56 -25.87 -14.00 -8.23
N ILE A 57 -25.82 -12.70 -7.89
CA ILE A 57 -26.66 -12.06 -6.87
C ILE A 57 -27.44 -10.89 -7.44
N ALA A 58 -28.54 -10.50 -6.75
CA ALA A 58 -29.28 -9.32 -7.12
C ALA A 58 -28.46 -8.04 -6.87
N LYS A 59 -28.49 -7.07 -7.80
CA LYS A 59 -27.84 -5.76 -7.67
C LYS A 59 -28.23 -5.04 -6.38
N GLY A 60 -29.50 -5.14 -5.95
CA GLY A 60 -30.00 -4.58 -4.71
C GLY A 60 -29.29 -5.11 -3.47
N SER A 61 -28.81 -6.37 -3.49
CA SER A 61 -28.02 -6.95 -2.40
C SER A 61 -26.68 -6.22 -2.20
N ILE A 62 -26.03 -5.76 -3.27
CA ILE A 62 -24.81 -4.96 -3.17
C ILE A 62 -25.12 -3.60 -2.53
N PHE A 63 -26.17 -2.91 -2.99
CA PHE A 63 -26.57 -1.63 -2.41
C PHE A 63 -27.00 -1.72 -0.94
N GLN A 64 -27.61 -2.83 -0.51
CA GLN A 64 -27.90 -3.06 0.91
C GLN A 64 -26.62 -3.12 1.78
N HIS A 65 -25.51 -3.63 1.24
CA HIS A 65 -24.25 -3.75 1.98
C HIS A 65 -23.39 -2.49 1.92
N PHE A 66 -23.44 -1.75 0.82
CA PHE A 66 -22.47 -0.69 0.52
C PHE A 66 -23.10 0.68 0.23
N GLY A 67 -24.44 0.75 0.15
CA GLY A 67 -25.19 1.98 -0.10
C GLY A 67 -25.10 2.49 -1.53
N SER A 68 -23.90 2.65 -2.06
CA SER A 68 -23.64 3.25 -3.37
C SER A 68 -22.47 2.54 -4.09
N LYS A 69 -22.22 2.93 -5.36
CA LYS A 69 -20.98 2.55 -6.07
C LYS A 69 -19.75 3.09 -5.36
N ASP A 70 -19.82 4.32 -4.85
CA ASP A 70 -18.74 4.97 -4.13
C ASP A 70 -18.42 4.21 -2.83
N GLY A 71 -19.46 3.82 -2.07
CA GLY A 71 -19.28 3.01 -0.86
C GLY A 71 -18.67 1.63 -1.16
N LEU A 72 -19.06 0.97 -2.26
CA LEU A 72 -18.46 -0.28 -2.70
C LEU A 72 -17.00 -0.07 -3.10
N PHE A 73 -16.70 0.97 -3.88
CA PHE A 73 -15.34 1.31 -4.29
C PHE A 73 -14.47 1.66 -3.08
N PHE A 74 -14.99 2.43 -2.14
CA PHE A 74 -14.26 2.80 -0.92
C PHE A 74 -13.88 1.58 -0.08
N GLU A 75 -14.77 0.59 0.05
CA GLU A 75 -14.44 -0.67 0.72
C GLU A 75 -13.40 -1.49 -0.06
N ALA A 76 -13.48 -1.50 -1.39
CA ALA A 76 -12.45 -2.11 -2.25
C ALA A 76 -11.11 -1.39 -2.12
N TYR A 77 -11.10 -0.07 -2.11
CA TYR A 77 -9.91 0.76 -1.88
C TYR A 77 -9.26 0.48 -0.52
N LYS A 78 -10.05 0.48 0.56
CA LYS A 78 -9.54 0.15 1.91
C LYS A 78 -8.88 -1.23 1.95
N LYS A 79 -9.51 -2.23 1.31
CA LYS A 79 -8.93 -3.57 1.25
C LYS A 79 -7.63 -3.59 0.44
N ALA A 80 -7.59 -2.90 -0.69
CA ALA A 80 -6.41 -2.78 -1.54
C ALA A 80 -5.24 -2.16 -0.77
N VAL A 81 -5.46 -1.01 -0.14
CA VAL A 81 -4.41 -0.29 0.60
C VAL A 81 -3.92 -1.08 1.82
N ARG A 82 -4.81 -1.74 2.55
CA ARG A 82 -4.43 -2.61 3.68
C ARG A 82 -3.66 -3.86 3.28
N SER A 83 -3.64 -4.24 2.01
CA SER A 83 -2.85 -5.37 1.52
C SER A 83 -1.39 -5.01 1.24
N PHE A 84 -1.06 -3.71 1.15
CA PHE A 84 0.32 -3.28 1.01
C PHE A 84 1.10 -3.49 2.31
N PRO A 85 2.39 -3.86 2.22
CA PRO A 85 3.26 -3.94 3.39
C PRO A 85 3.48 -2.55 3.99
N ARG A 86 3.69 -2.53 5.31
CA ARG A 86 4.09 -1.31 6.01
C ARG A 86 5.60 -1.09 5.90
N TYR A 87 6.06 0.13 6.11
CA TYR A 87 7.50 0.43 6.06
C TYR A 87 8.31 -0.48 6.98
N LEU A 88 7.86 -0.72 8.20
CA LEU A 88 8.58 -1.54 9.19
C LEU A 88 8.39 -3.05 9.02
N ASP A 89 7.62 -3.50 8.01
CA ASP A 89 7.58 -4.92 7.58
C ASP A 89 8.81 -5.29 6.74
N ALA A 90 9.71 -4.34 6.43
CA ALA A 90 10.98 -4.63 5.81
C ALA A 90 11.79 -5.64 6.64
N PRO A 91 12.62 -6.52 6.03
CA PRO A 91 13.46 -7.46 6.74
C PRO A 91 14.33 -6.80 7.82
N ALA A 92 14.62 -7.52 8.91
CA ALA A 92 15.40 -6.98 10.03
C ALA A 92 16.75 -6.43 9.56
N GLU A 93 17.44 -7.15 8.66
CA GLU A 93 18.74 -6.76 8.10
C GLU A 93 18.68 -5.45 7.31
N VAL A 94 17.52 -5.11 6.75
CA VAL A 94 17.29 -3.83 6.06
C VAL A 94 17.01 -2.73 7.09
N ARG A 95 16.17 -3.01 8.08
CA ARG A 95 15.84 -2.04 9.15
C ARG A 95 17.08 -1.68 9.98
N ASP A 96 17.96 -2.63 10.23
CA ASP A 96 19.21 -2.42 10.99
C ASP A 96 20.17 -1.45 10.27
N ARG A 97 20.10 -1.37 8.94
CA ARG A 97 20.87 -0.40 8.14
C ARG A 97 20.30 1.02 8.19
N GLY A 98 19.03 1.18 8.62
CA GLY A 98 18.45 2.47 8.93
C GLY A 98 17.29 2.91 8.05
N PHE A 99 16.80 4.12 8.34
CA PHE A 99 15.59 4.70 7.76
C PHE A 99 15.66 4.79 6.22
N PHE A 100 16.73 5.34 5.66
CA PHE A 100 16.86 5.54 4.21
C PHE A 100 17.05 4.24 3.43
N GLU A 101 17.61 3.20 4.08
CA GLU A 101 17.72 1.87 3.47
C GLU A 101 16.37 1.16 3.41
N VAL A 102 15.50 1.38 4.40
CA VAL A 102 14.09 0.90 4.35
C VAL A 102 13.34 1.55 3.18
N LEU A 103 13.48 2.88 2.99
CA LEU A 103 12.89 3.56 1.84
C LEU A 103 13.41 3.01 0.51
N ARG A 104 14.74 2.84 0.39
CA ARG A 104 15.35 2.24 -0.80
C ARG A 104 14.80 0.85 -1.09
N TYR A 105 14.73 0.02 -0.06
CA TYR A 105 14.21 -1.34 -0.18
C TYR A 105 12.80 -1.35 -0.77
N TRP A 106 11.89 -0.51 -0.26
CA TRP A 106 10.51 -0.48 -0.77
C TRP A 106 10.41 0.13 -2.17
N LEU A 107 11.19 1.15 -2.51
CA LEU A 107 11.21 1.70 -3.86
C LEU A 107 11.63 0.66 -4.92
N VAL A 108 12.57 -0.21 -4.56
CA VAL A 108 13.03 -1.29 -5.46
C VAL A 108 12.04 -2.47 -5.46
N ARG A 109 11.51 -2.83 -4.29
CA ARG A 109 10.68 -4.03 -4.10
C ARG A 109 9.25 -3.89 -4.60
N THR A 110 8.70 -2.67 -4.60
CA THR A 110 7.29 -2.42 -4.95
C THR A 110 6.96 -2.85 -6.37
N GLU A 111 7.86 -2.67 -7.32
CA GLU A 111 7.63 -3.13 -8.70
C GLU A 111 7.41 -4.65 -8.78
N HIS A 112 8.17 -5.41 -8.01
CA HIS A 112 8.02 -6.87 -7.98
C HIS A 112 6.68 -7.27 -7.37
N LEU A 113 6.28 -6.62 -6.27
CA LEU A 113 4.98 -6.87 -5.63
C LEU A 113 3.81 -6.58 -6.57
N ILE A 114 3.91 -5.51 -7.34
CA ILE A 114 2.87 -5.15 -8.32
C ILE A 114 2.82 -6.13 -9.48
N ARG A 115 3.95 -6.68 -9.91
CA ARG A 115 3.96 -7.74 -10.94
C ARG A 115 3.30 -9.04 -10.44
N GLU A 116 3.43 -9.36 -9.15
CA GLU A 116 2.77 -10.52 -8.53
C GLU A 116 1.25 -10.31 -8.40
N ASP A 117 0.82 -9.13 -7.94
CA ASP A 117 -0.60 -8.76 -7.86
C ASP A 117 -0.80 -7.25 -8.16
N TRP A 118 -1.18 -6.94 -9.39
CA TRP A 118 -1.39 -5.58 -9.85
C TRP A 118 -2.72 -4.96 -9.41
N ILE A 119 -3.68 -5.78 -8.96
CA ILE A 119 -5.05 -5.33 -8.67
C ILE A 119 -5.10 -4.31 -7.54
N PRO A 120 -4.49 -4.55 -6.36
CA PRO A 120 -4.49 -3.55 -5.29
C PRO A 120 -3.87 -2.22 -5.71
N TYR A 121 -2.76 -2.27 -6.43
CA TYR A 121 -2.10 -1.05 -6.91
C TYR A 121 -2.99 -0.28 -7.90
N ARG A 122 -3.63 -0.96 -8.84
CA ARG A 122 -4.53 -0.31 -9.79
C ARG A 122 -5.74 0.33 -9.09
N VAL A 123 -6.30 -0.31 -8.07
CA VAL A 123 -7.39 0.25 -7.26
C VAL A 123 -6.91 1.48 -6.48
N SER A 124 -5.69 1.48 -5.93
CA SER A 124 -5.13 2.64 -5.25
C SER A 124 -4.94 3.82 -6.20
N LEU A 125 -4.41 3.59 -7.41
CA LEU A 125 -4.31 4.62 -8.45
C LEU A 125 -5.67 5.23 -8.81
N LEU A 126 -6.71 4.38 -8.97
CA LEU A 126 -8.06 4.87 -9.25
C LEU A 126 -8.60 5.76 -8.11
N GLY A 127 -8.32 5.40 -6.86
CA GLY A 127 -8.67 6.24 -5.70
C GLY A 127 -7.92 7.57 -5.67
N ASN A 128 -6.67 7.57 -6.10
CA ASN A 128 -5.82 8.75 -6.07
C ASN A 128 -6.10 9.71 -7.24
N TYR A 129 -6.37 9.19 -8.43
CA TYR A 129 -6.45 9.97 -9.67
C TYR A 129 -7.76 9.86 -10.43
N GLY A 130 -8.61 8.89 -10.13
CA GLY A 130 -9.79 8.55 -10.93
C GLY A 130 -11.14 8.77 -10.26
N THR A 131 -11.20 9.43 -9.11
CA THR A 131 -12.44 9.68 -8.36
C THR A 131 -12.75 11.17 -8.21
N ASP A 132 -14.00 11.50 -7.83
CA ASP A 132 -14.38 12.87 -7.52
C ASP A 132 -13.83 13.34 -6.15
N LEU A 133 -13.94 14.65 -5.89
CA LEU A 133 -13.44 15.26 -4.66
C LEU A 133 -14.14 14.77 -3.39
N THR A 134 -15.38 14.30 -3.47
CA THR A 134 -16.12 13.81 -2.30
C THR A 134 -15.55 12.49 -1.82
N LEU A 135 -15.41 11.54 -2.74
CA LEU A 135 -14.79 10.25 -2.45
C LEU A 135 -13.31 10.40 -2.07
N LYS A 136 -12.58 11.34 -2.72
CA LYS A 136 -11.19 11.65 -2.35
C LYS A 136 -11.05 12.14 -0.91
N ARG A 137 -11.99 12.94 -0.40
CA ARG A 137 -12.00 13.35 1.01
C ARG A 137 -12.17 12.17 1.95
N GLU A 138 -13.06 11.21 1.63
CA GLU A 138 -13.24 10.00 2.44
C GLU A 138 -11.99 9.14 2.44
N ILE A 139 -11.35 8.98 1.27
CA ILE A 139 -10.08 8.28 1.14
C ILE A 139 -9.00 8.94 2.01
N ASN A 140 -8.83 10.26 1.91
CA ASN A 140 -7.82 10.96 2.70
C ASN A 140 -8.07 10.85 4.21
N ARG A 141 -9.34 10.95 4.66
CA ARG A 141 -9.68 10.74 6.08
C ARG A 141 -9.31 9.34 6.56
N PHE A 142 -9.57 8.34 5.73
CA PHE A 142 -9.19 6.96 6.03
C PHE A 142 -7.67 6.79 6.12
N LEU A 143 -6.90 7.32 5.17
CA LEU A 143 -5.44 7.23 5.16
C LEU A 143 -4.84 7.89 6.41
N MET A 144 -5.33 9.07 6.77
CA MET A 144 -4.88 9.78 7.98
C MET A 144 -5.27 9.06 9.28
N ALA A 145 -6.45 8.46 9.33
CA ALA A 145 -6.95 7.82 10.55
C ALA A 145 -6.32 6.43 10.81
N GLU A 146 -6.05 5.67 9.77
CA GLU A 146 -5.57 4.28 9.92
C GLU A 146 -4.08 4.09 9.69
N ASP A 147 -3.40 5.08 9.09
CA ASP A 147 -1.96 5.01 8.76
C ASP A 147 -1.59 3.61 8.18
N PRO A 148 -2.22 3.21 7.06
CA PRO A 148 -2.11 1.83 6.59
C PRO A 148 -0.69 1.44 6.19
N TYR A 149 0.14 2.40 5.78
CA TYR A 149 1.55 2.19 5.44
C TYR A 149 2.48 2.22 6.66
N GLY A 150 1.97 2.64 7.83
CA GLY A 150 2.75 2.77 9.06
C GLY A 150 3.77 3.90 9.01
N THR A 151 3.48 4.99 8.27
CA THR A 151 4.39 6.12 8.08
C THR A 151 4.69 6.84 9.39
N VAL A 152 3.69 6.98 10.27
CA VAL A 152 3.87 7.60 11.60
C VAL A 152 4.88 6.83 12.45
N ALA A 153 4.72 5.50 12.52
CA ALA A 153 5.66 4.64 13.25
C ALA A 153 7.05 4.63 12.60
N PHE A 154 7.10 4.71 11.28
CA PHE A 154 8.35 4.73 10.53
C PHE A 154 9.11 6.05 10.70
N VAL A 155 8.46 7.20 10.68
CA VAL A 155 9.09 8.49 10.98
C VAL A 155 9.64 8.50 12.41
N ARG A 156 8.86 7.99 13.38
CA ARG A 156 9.32 7.84 14.77
C ARG A 156 10.57 6.97 14.85
N PHE A 157 10.60 5.84 14.16
CA PHE A 157 11.78 4.98 14.08
C PHE A 157 13.02 5.74 13.60
N GLY A 158 12.92 6.57 12.54
CA GLY A 158 14.02 7.39 12.05
C GLY A 158 14.48 8.47 13.04
N VAL A 159 13.55 9.10 13.77
CA VAL A 159 13.85 10.11 14.80
C VAL A 159 14.55 9.47 16.00
N GLU A 160 14.08 8.32 16.47
CA GLU A 160 14.68 7.58 17.60
C GLU A 160 16.09 7.13 17.31
N ARG A 161 16.36 6.69 16.07
CA ARG A 161 17.72 6.35 15.60
C ARG A 161 18.63 7.55 15.38
N GLY A 162 18.10 8.77 15.46
CA GLY A 162 18.85 9.99 15.18
C GLY A 162 19.19 10.20 13.72
N GLU A 163 18.52 9.51 12.81
CA GLU A 163 18.68 9.64 11.35
C GLU A 163 17.82 10.77 10.78
N LEU A 164 16.71 11.08 11.41
CA LEU A 164 15.86 12.21 11.07
C LEU A 164 16.09 13.38 12.04
N ARG A 165 15.91 14.59 11.51
CA ARG A 165 16.04 15.83 12.29
C ARG A 165 14.93 15.93 13.32
N ARG A 166 15.22 16.57 14.46
CA ARG A 166 14.29 16.72 15.59
C ARG A 166 13.66 18.12 15.69
N ASP A 167 14.14 19.05 14.90
CA ASP A 167 13.71 20.44 14.85
C ASP A 167 12.58 20.70 13.84
N MET A 168 12.11 19.66 13.15
CA MET A 168 10.97 19.72 12.24
C MET A 168 9.76 19.01 12.87
N ASP A 169 8.58 19.54 12.62
CA ASP A 169 7.32 18.93 13.01
C ASP A 169 7.16 17.53 12.40
N GLN A 170 6.83 16.53 13.23
CA GLN A 170 6.75 15.14 12.78
C GLN A 170 5.55 14.88 11.88
N GLU A 171 4.42 15.58 12.05
CA GLU A 171 3.26 15.45 11.18
C GLU A 171 3.58 15.99 9.79
N MET A 172 4.36 17.08 9.73
CA MET A 172 4.88 17.59 8.45
C MET A 172 5.84 16.60 7.79
N MET A 173 6.74 15.95 8.55
CA MET A 173 7.63 14.90 7.99
C MET A 173 6.84 13.72 7.43
N VAL A 174 5.82 13.24 8.15
CA VAL A 174 4.91 12.18 7.68
C VAL A 174 4.24 12.60 6.38
N SER A 175 3.67 13.81 6.34
CA SER A 175 2.97 14.32 5.14
C SER A 175 3.91 14.45 3.94
N VAL A 176 5.11 15.02 4.14
CA VAL A 176 6.11 15.14 3.07
C VAL A 176 6.54 13.77 2.56
N LEU A 177 6.75 12.81 3.48
CA LEU A 177 7.14 11.47 3.10
C LEU A 177 6.04 10.77 2.28
N ASP A 178 4.79 10.81 2.76
CA ASP A 178 3.66 10.18 2.07
C ASP A 178 3.46 10.78 0.66
N TRP A 179 3.41 12.12 0.54
CA TRP A 179 3.21 12.79 -0.74
C TRP A 179 4.32 12.50 -1.74
N THR A 180 5.57 12.55 -1.27
CA THR A 180 6.73 12.39 -2.17
C THR A 180 6.94 10.93 -2.55
N MET A 181 6.78 9.99 -1.61
CA MET A 181 6.90 8.56 -1.85
C MET A 181 5.82 8.06 -2.81
N GLU A 182 4.54 8.39 -2.53
CA GLU A 182 3.42 8.02 -3.38
C GLU A 182 3.65 8.53 -4.82
N ARG A 183 3.92 9.82 -4.98
CA ARG A 183 4.09 10.41 -6.31
C ARG A 183 5.29 9.89 -7.07
N PHE A 184 6.41 9.66 -6.37
CA PHE A 184 7.62 9.11 -6.97
C PHE A 184 7.42 7.65 -7.41
N GLN A 185 6.79 6.84 -6.55
CA GLN A 185 6.46 5.44 -6.89
C GLN A 185 5.49 5.36 -8.07
N ASP A 186 4.45 6.18 -8.10
CA ASP A 186 3.50 6.19 -9.20
C ASP A 186 4.17 6.54 -10.53
N ALA A 187 5.06 7.53 -10.55
CA ALA A 187 5.83 7.88 -11.74
C ALA A 187 6.82 6.77 -12.15
N LEU A 188 7.40 6.07 -11.17
CA LEU A 188 8.31 4.95 -11.40
C LEU A 188 7.61 3.75 -12.06
N LEU A 189 6.38 3.47 -11.63
CA LEU A 189 5.65 2.24 -11.96
C LEU A 189 4.65 2.41 -13.11
N THR A 190 4.12 3.62 -13.30
CA THR A 190 3.05 3.92 -14.26
C THR A 190 3.53 4.94 -15.29
N GLU A 191 3.59 4.52 -16.56
CA GLU A 191 4.13 5.33 -17.64
C GLU A 191 3.39 6.66 -17.83
N GLU A 192 2.08 6.64 -17.73
CA GLU A 192 1.22 7.81 -17.89
C GLU A 192 1.40 8.86 -16.77
N LEU A 193 2.00 8.43 -15.64
CA LEU A 193 2.28 9.31 -14.50
C LEU A 193 3.75 9.76 -14.45
N ASP A 194 4.60 9.24 -15.34
CA ASP A 194 6.00 9.62 -15.45
C ASP A 194 6.16 10.96 -16.23
N PRO A 195 6.59 12.05 -15.58
CA PRO A 195 6.84 13.32 -16.29
C PRO A 195 8.13 13.28 -17.11
N GLY A 196 8.65 12.12 -17.46
CA GLY A 196 9.90 11.90 -18.18
C GLY A 196 11.13 11.73 -17.28
N LEU A 197 10.93 11.35 -16.02
CA LEU A 197 12.02 11.04 -15.08
C LEU A 197 12.70 9.72 -15.42
N PHE A 198 11.94 8.71 -15.81
CA PHE A 198 12.42 7.34 -15.96
C PHE A 198 12.53 6.89 -17.43
N ARG A 199 11.65 7.39 -18.33
CA ARG A 199 11.49 6.85 -19.71
C ARG A 199 12.00 7.76 -20.83
N ARG A 200 12.53 8.93 -20.51
CA ARG A 200 12.89 9.99 -21.47
C ARG A 200 14.28 9.89 -22.08
N GLN A 201 14.75 8.90 -22.69
CA GLN A 201 16.07 8.60 -23.27
C GLN A 201 16.99 7.73 -22.40
N GLY A 202 17.64 6.76 -23.03
CA GLY A 202 18.60 5.84 -22.41
C GLY A 202 17.98 4.54 -21.88
N ASP A 203 18.80 3.68 -21.31
CA ASP A 203 18.35 2.44 -20.68
C ASP A 203 17.46 2.75 -19.46
N PRO A 204 16.20 2.27 -19.44
CA PRO A 204 15.31 2.52 -18.32
C PRO A 204 15.84 2.02 -16.98
N SER A 205 16.61 0.94 -16.94
CA SER A 205 17.08 0.32 -15.70
C SER A 205 18.19 1.12 -15.01
N GLU A 206 19.20 1.58 -15.74
CA GLU A 206 20.28 2.42 -15.19
C GLU A 206 19.73 3.76 -14.69
N LYS A 207 18.83 4.35 -15.47
CA LYS A 207 18.20 5.61 -15.13
C LYS A 207 17.34 5.52 -13.88
N LYS A 208 16.65 4.39 -13.70
CA LYS A 208 15.81 4.11 -12.55
C LYS A 208 16.62 4.10 -11.25
N GLU A 209 17.71 3.35 -11.19
CA GLU A 209 18.56 3.32 -9.99
C GLU A 209 19.15 4.69 -9.65
N ALA A 210 19.65 5.41 -10.66
CA ALA A 210 20.16 6.75 -10.49
C ALA A 210 19.11 7.72 -9.95
N ARG A 211 17.85 7.63 -10.41
CA ARG A 211 16.73 8.46 -9.93
C ARG A 211 16.29 8.11 -8.53
N ILE A 212 16.27 6.82 -8.17
CA ILE A 212 16.02 6.39 -6.79
C ILE A 212 17.09 6.96 -5.86
N ALA A 213 18.37 6.85 -6.23
CA ALA A 213 19.46 7.40 -5.43
C ALA A 213 19.36 8.92 -5.27
N GLN A 214 19.06 9.67 -6.34
CA GLN A 214 18.86 11.12 -6.30
C GLN A 214 17.66 11.51 -5.42
N PHE A 215 16.55 10.78 -5.51
CA PHE A 215 15.38 11.02 -4.69
C PHE A 215 15.65 10.80 -3.20
N LEU A 216 16.36 9.71 -2.86
CA LEU A 216 16.76 9.44 -1.47
C LEU A 216 17.75 10.49 -0.94
N ASP A 217 18.70 10.96 -1.76
CA ASP A 217 19.60 12.06 -1.37
C ASP A 217 18.82 13.35 -1.11
N LEU A 218 17.85 13.68 -1.96
CA LEU A 218 16.96 14.83 -1.75
C LEU A 218 16.20 14.72 -0.42
N LEU A 219 15.59 13.57 -0.14
CA LEU A 219 14.90 13.34 1.13
C LEU A 219 15.85 13.42 2.32
N LYS A 220 17.05 12.83 2.20
CA LYS A 220 18.05 12.90 3.25
C LYS A 220 18.48 14.33 3.56
N ARG A 221 18.62 15.20 2.56
CA ARG A 221 18.89 16.63 2.76
C ARG A 221 17.72 17.38 3.36
N ALA A 222 16.48 17.01 3.03
CA ALA A 222 15.28 17.69 3.52
C ALA A 222 14.96 17.33 4.97
N ILE A 223 14.92 16.04 5.32
CA ILE A 223 14.45 15.54 6.61
C ILE A 223 15.50 14.79 7.43
N GLY A 224 16.67 14.52 6.87
CA GLY A 224 17.77 13.87 7.58
C GLY A 224 18.41 14.77 8.64
N SER A 225 19.06 14.16 9.64
CA SER A 225 19.68 14.86 10.77
C SER A 225 20.97 15.62 10.43
N GLY A 226 21.50 15.49 9.22
CA GLY A 226 22.75 16.13 8.79
C GLY A 226 24.03 15.52 9.38
N ARG A 227 23.93 14.33 9.98
CA ARG A 227 25.07 13.56 10.51
C ARG A 227 25.66 12.62 9.47
#